data_56ae5152915556a2399cc4c9f64c156d
#
_entry.id   56ae5152915556a2399cc4c9f64c156d
#
_cell.length_a   1.000
_cell.length_b   1.000
_cell.length_c   1.000
_cell.angle_alpha   90.00
_cell.angle_beta   90.00
_cell.angle_gamma   90.00
#
_symmetry.space_group_name_H-M   'P 1'
#
loop_
_entity.id
_entity.type
_entity.pdbx_description
1 polymer ?
#
loop_
_entity_poly.entity_id
_entity_poly.type
_entity_poly.pdbx_seq_one_letter_code
_entity_poly.pdbx_strand_id
1 'polypeptide(L)'
;MTKYVFVTGGVVSSLGKGIASASLAAILESRGLKVSLMKLDPYINVDPGTMSPFQHGEVFVTEDGAETDLDLGHYERFVRTTMGQKNNCTTGLIYSNVISKERRGDYLGGTVQVIPHITDEIKSRILECGEGLDVLMVEIGGTVGDIESLPFLEAIRQMGVELGHDNVIYIHLTLLPYIPTAGEIKTKPTQHSVKELRSIGIQPDILLCRADRPIPEDERRKIALFTNVEERAVVSAVDARSIYEIPLLLHDQHLDQIVVEKLRLDVPQADLSEWKAVLEAMDHPTGEVTVAMVGKYMDLTEAYKSLSEALIHAGLHTHTSVKIRYIDSENIEKQGCACLEDVDAILVPGGFGERGIEGKIAAVKYARENSVPYLGICLGMQVAVIEFARDVAGLPEAHSTEFKKDAKDPVIGLITEWKTAEGNVEHRSEDSDLGGTMRLGGQECVLAEGSKSRELYGKPRIVERHRHRYEFNNTYLDVLQKAGLAVVGRSVDGTLVEIVEIPDHPWFVACQFHPEFTSTPRDGHPLFSGFITAARSYAKTKSAKTKSGK
;
A
#
# COMPACT_ATOMS: atom_id res chain seq x y z
N MET A 1 -26.83 13.56 2.24
CA MET A 1 -25.98 14.18 1.19
C MET A 1 -24.55 14.03 1.64
N THR A 2 -23.69 13.51 0.80
CA THR A 2 -22.28 13.29 1.11
C THR A 2 -21.56 14.61 1.39
N LYS A 3 -20.72 14.64 2.40
CA LYS A 3 -19.85 15.76 2.73
C LYS A 3 -18.47 15.54 2.13
N TYR A 4 -17.83 16.60 1.68
CA TYR A 4 -16.53 16.54 0.99
C TYR A 4 -15.47 17.31 1.79
N VAL A 5 -14.34 16.66 2.04
CA VAL A 5 -13.18 17.26 2.70
C VAL A 5 -12.03 17.24 1.70
N PHE A 6 -11.70 18.39 1.14
CA PHE A 6 -10.59 18.54 0.20
C PHE A 6 -9.29 18.82 0.93
N VAL A 7 -8.29 17.98 0.71
CA VAL A 7 -6.97 18.10 1.35
C VAL A 7 -5.94 18.50 0.30
N THR A 8 -5.39 19.69 0.47
CA THR A 8 -4.34 20.25 -0.40
C THR A 8 -3.04 20.40 0.37
N GLY A 9 -1.93 20.55 -0.33
CA GLY A 9 -0.63 20.80 0.30
C GLY A 9 0.16 21.88 -0.40
N GLY A 10 1.02 22.55 0.34
CA GLY A 10 1.88 23.59 -0.21
C GLY A 10 3.27 23.57 0.40
N VAL A 11 4.14 24.43 -0.10
CA VAL A 11 5.54 24.62 0.28
C VAL A 11 6.47 23.53 -0.33
N VAL A 12 6.26 22.25 0.00
CA VAL A 12 7.08 21.11 -0.50
C VAL A 12 6.22 19.86 -0.65
N SER A 13 6.68 18.91 -1.43
CA SER A 13 6.12 17.55 -1.51
C SER A 13 6.40 16.76 -0.22
N SER A 14 5.80 15.58 -0.09
CA SER A 14 6.03 14.64 1.03
C SER A 14 5.74 15.21 2.43
N LEU A 15 4.82 16.17 2.54
CA LEU A 15 4.37 16.72 3.83
C LEU A 15 3.52 15.74 4.65
N GLY A 16 3.11 14.61 4.05
CA GLY A 16 2.26 13.62 4.71
C GLY A 16 0.76 13.87 4.54
N LYS A 17 0.32 14.44 3.39
CA LYS A 17 -1.10 14.60 3.06
C LYS A 17 -1.87 13.29 3.18
N GLY A 18 -1.35 12.19 2.58
CA GLY A 18 -1.98 10.86 2.61
C GLY A 18 -2.22 10.35 4.02
N ILE A 19 -1.20 10.41 4.85
CA ILE A 19 -1.29 9.98 6.25
C ILE A 19 -2.23 10.88 7.08
N ALA A 20 -2.20 12.20 6.87
CA ALA A 20 -3.09 13.12 7.56
C ALA A 20 -4.56 12.89 7.16
N SER A 21 -4.82 12.70 5.85
CA SER A 21 -6.14 12.37 5.34
C SER A 21 -6.65 11.04 5.88
N ALA A 22 -5.82 9.99 5.82
CA ALA A 22 -6.15 8.67 6.34
C ALA A 22 -6.41 8.67 7.85
N SER A 23 -5.60 9.42 8.63
CA SER A 23 -5.76 9.55 10.07
C SER A 23 -7.08 10.26 10.44
N LEU A 24 -7.40 11.36 9.75
CA LEU A 24 -8.69 12.05 9.97
C LEU A 24 -9.87 11.17 9.55
N ALA A 25 -9.75 10.46 8.41
CA ALA A 25 -10.78 9.52 7.97
C ALA A 25 -11.02 8.41 9.01
N ALA A 26 -9.96 7.86 9.60
CA ALA A 26 -10.06 6.85 10.65
C ALA A 26 -10.76 7.39 11.93
N ILE A 27 -10.48 8.65 12.30
CA ILE A 27 -11.16 9.28 13.44
C ILE A 27 -12.65 9.49 13.12
N LEU A 28 -12.99 9.94 11.91
CA LEU A 28 -14.39 10.13 11.48
C LEU A 28 -15.12 8.78 11.37
N GLU A 29 -14.44 7.71 10.88
CA GLU A 29 -14.98 6.36 10.89
C GLU A 29 -15.31 5.88 12.31
N SER A 30 -14.44 6.16 13.29
CA SER A 30 -14.66 5.80 14.70
C SER A 30 -15.83 6.55 15.37
N ARG A 31 -16.32 7.62 14.75
CA ARG A 31 -17.57 8.31 15.11
C ARG A 31 -18.81 7.67 14.47
N GLY A 32 -18.65 6.54 13.75
CA GLY A 32 -19.74 5.81 13.10
C GLY A 32 -20.11 6.31 11.71
N LEU A 33 -19.31 7.20 11.10
CA LEU A 33 -19.52 7.69 9.74
C LEU A 33 -19.02 6.68 8.70
N LYS A 34 -19.72 6.60 7.57
CA LYS A 34 -19.24 5.90 6.36
C LYS A 34 -18.27 6.81 5.62
N VAL A 35 -16.99 6.53 5.76
CA VAL A 35 -15.92 7.35 5.19
C VAL A 35 -15.17 6.58 4.10
N SER A 36 -14.79 7.27 3.03
CA SER A 36 -13.82 6.78 2.06
C SER A 36 -12.85 7.91 1.67
N LEU A 37 -11.78 7.55 0.97
CA LEU A 37 -10.79 8.50 0.49
C LEU A 37 -10.63 8.38 -1.03
N MET A 38 -10.25 9.48 -1.66
CA MET A 38 -9.94 9.54 -3.10
C MET A 38 -8.64 10.30 -3.29
N LYS A 39 -7.78 9.76 -4.15
CA LYS A 39 -6.53 10.39 -4.57
C LYS A 39 -6.68 10.99 -5.96
N LEU A 40 -6.31 12.26 -6.12
CA LEU A 40 -6.19 12.94 -7.41
C LEU A 40 -4.72 13.21 -7.70
N ASP A 41 -4.15 12.49 -8.68
CA ASP A 41 -2.74 12.57 -9.02
C ASP A 41 -2.50 13.44 -10.27
N PRO A 42 -1.64 14.48 -10.19
CA PRO A 42 -1.49 15.45 -11.27
C PRO A 42 -0.60 14.97 -12.43
N TYR A 43 -0.07 13.76 -12.41
CA TYR A 43 0.76 13.25 -13.50
C TYR A 43 -0.08 12.77 -14.72
N ILE A 44 0.59 12.71 -15.89
CA ILE A 44 -0.04 12.38 -17.19
C ILE A 44 -0.13 10.87 -17.45
N ASN A 45 0.48 10.04 -16.64
CA ASN A 45 0.30 8.59 -16.73
C ASN A 45 -1.17 8.25 -16.49
N VAL A 46 -1.73 7.33 -17.29
CA VAL A 46 -3.12 6.88 -17.13
C VAL A 46 -3.30 6.14 -15.80
N ASP A 47 -2.32 5.30 -15.48
CA ASP A 47 -2.18 4.60 -14.21
C ASP A 47 -0.70 4.46 -13.83
N PRO A 48 -0.35 4.12 -12.59
CA PRO A 48 1.03 3.97 -12.14
C PRO A 48 1.65 2.59 -12.43
N GLY A 49 0.93 1.66 -13.06
CA GLY A 49 1.38 0.26 -13.23
C GLY A 49 2.73 0.09 -13.93
N THR A 50 3.09 1.02 -14.81
CA THR A 50 4.37 1.03 -15.55
C THR A 50 5.40 2.01 -14.99
N MET A 51 5.08 2.72 -13.90
CA MET A 51 5.97 3.72 -13.31
C MET A 51 7.12 3.06 -12.55
N SER A 52 8.26 3.73 -12.53
CA SER A 52 9.43 3.23 -11.81
C SER A 52 9.24 3.35 -10.29
N PRO A 53 9.44 2.27 -9.52
CA PRO A 53 9.41 2.31 -8.06
C PRO A 53 10.39 3.31 -7.44
N PHE A 54 11.44 3.70 -8.16
CA PHE A 54 12.40 4.72 -7.74
C PHE A 54 11.80 6.13 -7.65
N GLN A 55 10.74 6.40 -8.41
CA GLN A 55 10.12 7.72 -8.47
C GLN A 55 8.82 7.81 -7.65
N HIS A 56 8.07 6.71 -7.57
CA HIS A 56 6.71 6.70 -7.03
C HIS A 56 6.49 5.71 -5.88
N GLY A 57 7.53 4.94 -5.49
CA GLY A 57 7.38 3.88 -4.50
C GLY A 57 6.69 2.62 -5.06
N GLU A 58 6.06 1.84 -4.20
CA GLU A 58 5.34 0.63 -4.63
C GLU A 58 4.07 0.96 -5.42
N VAL A 59 3.72 0.06 -6.33
CA VAL A 59 2.40 0.05 -6.97
C VAL A 59 1.46 -0.76 -6.08
N PHE A 60 0.46 -0.10 -5.51
CA PHE A 60 -0.57 -0.74 -4.70
C PHE A 60 -1.69 -1.26 -5.59
N VAL A 61 -2.17 -2.48 -5.34
CA VAL A 61 -3.27 -3.08 -6.12
C VAL A 61 -4.52 -3.18 -5.26
N THR A 62 -5.62 -2.63 -5.77
CA THR A 62 -6.94 -2.68 -5.13
C THR A 62 -7.62 -4.04 -5.35
N GLU A 63 -8.71 -4.31 -4.62
CA GLU A 63 -9.45 -5.56 -4.77
C GLU A 63 -10.06 -5.73 -6.17
N ASP A 64 -10.52 -4.64 -6.78
CA ASP A 64 -11.07 -4.63 -8.15
C ASP A 64 -10.00 -4.55 -9.26
N GLY A 65 -8.70 -4.68 -8.89
CA GLY A 65 -7.59 -4.82 -9.82
C GLY A 65 -7.01 -3.50 -10.36
N ALA A 66 -7.31 -2.36 -9.76
CA ALA A 66 -6.62 -1.12 -10.12
C ALA A 66 -5.18 -1.12 -9.60
N GLU A 67 -4.23 -0.76 -10.46
CA GLU A 67 -2.87 -0.39 -10.08
C GLU A 67 -2.86 1.09 -9.69
N THR A 68 -2.46 1.40 -8.47
CA THR A 68 -2.60 2.74 -7.89
C THR A 68 -1.32 3.19 -7.18
N ASP A 69 -1.28 4.47 -6.82
CA ASP A 69 -0.24 5.03 -5.97
C ASP A 69 -0.24 4.40 -4.56
N LEU A 70 0.90 4.39 -3.91
CA LEU A 70 1.10 3.83 -2.56
C LEU A 70 0.19 4.47 -1.48
N ASP A 71 -0.33 5.66 -1.73
CA ASP A 71 -1.24 6.35 -0.80
C ASP A 71 -2.53 5.57 -0.55
N LEU A 72 -3.04 4.81 -1.56
CA LEU A 72 -4.21 3.97 -1.35
C LEU A 72 -3.95 2.85 -0.33
N GLY A 73 -2.72 2.34 -0.29
CA GLY A 73 -2.28 1.43 0.75
C GLY A 73 -2.31 2.07 2.14
N HIS A 74 -1.91 3.35 2.25
CA HIS A 74 -2.07 4.09 3.50
C HIS A 74 -3.56 4.20 3.89
N TYR A 75 -4.44 4.52 2.93
CA TYR A 75 -5.85 4.65 3.21
C TYR A 75 -6.44 3.36 3.78
N GLU A 76 -6.23 2.21 3.14
CA GLU A 76 -6.75 0.92 3.61
C GLU A 76 -6.14 0.45 4.95
N ARG A 77 -4.95 0.88 5.30
CA ARG A 77 -4.37 0.61 6.63
C ARG A 77 -5.07 1.40 7.75
N PHE A 78 -5.67 2.55 7.42
CA PHE A 78 -6.29 3.43 8.41
C PHE A 78 -7.82 3.27 8.49
N VAL A 79 -8.51 3.06 7.38
CA VAL A 79 -9.96 2.85 7.34
C VAL A 79 -10.30 1.41 6.98
N ARG A 80 -11.49 0.96 7.37
CA ARG A 80 -11.99 -0.39 7.03
C ARG A 80 -12.68 -0.45 5.67
N THR A 81 -12.84 0.70 5.01
CA THR A 81 -13.40 0.79 3.67
C THR A 81 -12.38 0.31 2.66
N THR A 82 -12.74 -0.69 1.85
CA THR A 82 -11.91 -1.17 0.73
C THR A 82 -11.88 -0.14 -0.39
N MET A 83 -10.69 0.17 -0.89
CA MET A 83 -10.49 1.06 -2.03
C MET A 83 -10.64 0.32 -3.35
N GLY A 84 -11.01 1.04 -4.39
CA GLY A 84 -11.15 0.51 -5.75
C GLY A 84 -10.73 1.54 -6.80
N GLN A 85 -10.98 1.22 -8.08
CA GLN A 85 -10.64 2.08 -9.22
C GLN A 85 -11.16 3.51 -9.07
N LYS A 86 -12.35 3.69 -8.49
CA LYS A 86 -12.96 5.00 -8.27
C LYS A 86 -12.24 5.87 -7.23
N ASN A 87 -11.36 5.27 -6.42
CA ASN A 87 -10.65 5.97 -5.36
C ASN A 87 -9.31 6.58 -5.81
N ASN A 88 -8.87 6.31 -7.05
CA ASN A 88 -7.69 6.94 -7.66
C ASN A 88 -8.05 7.53 -9.01
N CYS A 89 -7.58 8.75 -9.29
CA CYS A 89 -7.80 9.41 -10.55
C CYS A 89 -6.61 10.27 -10.94
N THR A 90 -6.01 9.97 -12.10
CA THR A 90 -4.86 10.71 -12.63
C THR A 90 -5.30 11.76 -13.64
N THR A 91 -4.49 12.79 -13.83
CA THR A 91 -4.68 13.74 -14.93
C THR A 91 -4.73 13.01 -16.28
N GLY A 92 -3.85 12.01 -16.49
CA GLY A 92 -3.84 11.23 -17.74
C GLY A 92 -5.15 10.52 -17.99
N LEU A 93 -5.76 9.89 -16.99
CA LEU A 93 -7.06 9.23 -17.09
C LEU A 93 -8.17 10.23 -17.46
N ILE A 94 -8.22 11.39 -16.79
CA ILE A 94 -9.21 12.45 -17.06
C ILE A 94 -9.12 12.92 -18.51
N TYR A 95 -7.91 13.29 -18.96
CA TYR A 95 -7.72 13.77 -20.33
C TYR A 95 -8.02 12.69 -21.38
N SER A 96 -7.60 11.45 -21.15
CA SER A 96 -7.90 10.32 -22.03
C SER A 96 -9.41 10.14 -22.20
N ASN A 97 -10.18 10.22 -21.12
CA ASN A 97 -11.64 10.10 -21.16
C ASN A 97 -12.29 11.24 -21.94
N VAL A 98 -11.89 12.49 -21.66
CA VAL A 98 -12.45 13.66 -22.35
C VAL A 98 -12.09 13.65 -23.85
N ILE A 99 -10.86 13.31 -24.21
CA ILE A 99 -10.43 13.16 -25.62
C ILE A 99 -11.22 12.02 -26.29
N SER A 100 -11.40 10.89 -25.61
CA SER A 100 -12.19 9.77 -26.15
C SER A 100 -13.66 10.16 -26.39
N LYS A 101 -14.28 10.93 -25.49
CA LYS A 101 -15.63 11.49 -25.64
C LYS A 101 -15.69 12.45 -26.84
N GLU A 102 -14.68 13.33 -26.98
CA GLU A 102 -14.59 14.26 -28.13
C GLU A 102 -14.54 13.48 -29.45
N ARG A 103 -13.66 12.47 -29.55
CA ARG A 103 -13.50 11.65 -30.76
C ARG A 103 -14.75 10.87 -31.13
N ARG A 104 -15.61 10.48 -30.17
CA ARG A 104 -16.91 9.86 -30.42
C ARG A 104 -18.01 10.86 -30.82
N GLY A 105 -17.75 12.17 -30.65
CA GLY A 105 -18.74 13.22 -30.96
C GLY A 105 -19.69 13.53 -29.81
N ASP A 106 -19.41 13.11 -28.59
CA ASP A 106 -20.28 13.29 -27.41
C ASP A 106 -20.53 14.78 -27.10
N TYR A 107 -19.62 15.67 -27.54
CA TYR A 107 -19.76 17.14 -27.38
C TYR A 107 -20.42 17.85 -28.57
N LEU A 108 -21.00 17.12 -29.52
CA LEU A 108 -21.82 17.65 -30.64
C LEU A 108 -21.10 18.75 -31.46
N GLY A 109 -19.78 18.65 -31.62
CA GLY A 109 -18.96 19.61 -32.37
C GLY A 109 -18.61 20.90 -31.59
N GLY A 110 -18.91 20.96 -30.29
CA GLY A 110 -18.51 22.05 -29.42
C GLY A 110 -16.97 22.11 -29.22
N THR A 111 -16.44 23.30 -28.95
CA THR A 111 -15.02 23.45 -28.57
C THR A 111 -14.81 22.90 -27.18
N VAL A 112 -14.00 21.85 -27.06
CA VAL A 112 -13.65 21.21 -25.77
C VAL A 112 -12.48 21.96 -25.12
N GLN A 113 -12.66 22.38 -23.86
CA GLN A 113 -11.71 23.20 -23.10
C GLN A 113 -11.49 22.63 -21.71
N VAL A 114 -10.44 23.08 -21.01
CA VAL A 114 -10.20 22.65 -19.60
C VAL A 114 -11.38 23.00 -18.74
N ILE A 115 -11.89 24.22 -18.83
CA ILE A 115 -13.15 24.64 -18.21
C ILE A 115 -14.21 24.79 -19.35
N PRO A 116 -15.33 24.09 -19.30
CA PRO A 116 -15.80 23.23 -18.21
C PRO A 116 -15.46 21.73 -18.34
N HIS A 117 -15.00 21.24 -19.50
CA HIS A 117 -15.04 19.80 -19.83
C HIS A 117 -14.12 18.92 -18.96
N ILE A 118 -12.88 19.37 -18.71
CA ILE A 118 -11.95 18.67 -17.82
C ILE A 118 -12.41 18.80 -16.36
N THR A 119 -12.82 20.01 -15.94
CA THR A 119 -13.31 20.22 -14.57
C THR A 119 -14.60 19.46 -14.29
N ASP A 120 -15.51 19.33 -15.25
CA ASP A 120 -16.75 18.56 -15.10
C ASP A 120 -16.47 17.05 -15.01
N GLU A 121 -15.49 16.51 -15.79
CA GLU A 121 -15.07 15.13 -15.68
C GLU A 121 -14.47 14.84 -14.29
N ILE A 122 -13.64 15.76 -13.76
CA ILE A 122 -13.07 15.64 -12.41
C ILE A 122 -14.18 15.64 -11.35
N LYS A 123 -15.10 16.62 -11.42
CA LYS A 123 -16.24 16.73 -10.49
C LYS A 123 -17.11 15.49 -10.52
N SER A 124 -17.42 14.98 -11.73
CA SER A 124 -18.21 13.76 -11.91
C SER A 124 -17.57 12.56 -11.21
N ARG A 125 -16.26 12.37 -11.33
CA ARG A 125 -15.52 11.31 -10.66
C ARG A 125 -15.55 11.43 -9.14
N ILE A 126 -15.40 12.65 -8.61
CA ILE A 126 -15.48 12.89 -7.17
C ILE A 126 -16.89 12.59 -6.65
N LEU A 127 -17.94 13.03 -7.35
CA LEU A 127 -19.31 12.78 -6.97
C LEU A 127 -19.65 11.28 -6.99
N GLU A 128 -19.24 10.57 -8.05
CA GLU A 128 -19.41 9.11 -8.19
C GLU A 128 -18.71 8.36 -7.04
N CYS A 129 -17.47 8.75 -6.70
CA CYS A 129 -16.75 8.16 -5.57
C CYS A 129 -17.44 8.41 -4.23
N GLY A 130 -18.14 9.54 -4.10
CA GLY A 130 -18.87 9.93 -2.89
C GLY A 130 -20.23 9.27 -2.71
N GLU A 131 -20.76 8.55 -3.69
CA GLU A 131 -22.10 7.96 -3.62
C GLU A 131 -22.24 6.98 -2.43
N GLY A 132 -23.28 7.20 -1.61
CA GLY A 132 -23.60 6.34 -0.46
C GLY A 132 -22.72 6.52 0.77
N LEU A 133 -21.80 7.50 0.74
CA LEU A 133 -20.94 7.86 1.87
C LEU A 133 -21.52 9.02 2.69
N ASP A 134 -21.13 9.09 3.95
CA ASP A 134 -21.36 10.27 4.78
C ASP A 134 -20.30 11.34 4.50
N VAL A 135 -19.02 10.93 4.40
CA VAL A 135 -17.89 11.80 4.12
C VAL A 135 -16.96 11.17 3.07
N LEU A 136 -16.58 11.96 2.06
CA LEU A 136 -15.48 11.64 1.16
C LEU A 136 -14.31 12.59 1.41
N MET A 137 -13.16 12.02 1.77
CA MET A 137 -11.89 12.75 1.84
C MET A 137 -11.25 12.73 0.44
N VAL A 138 -10.92 13.88 -0.11
CA VAL A 138 -10.27 13.96 -1.44
C VAL A 138 -8.91 14.62 -1.29
N GLU A 139 -7.86 13.84 -1.50
CA GLU A 139 -6.48 14.31 -1.47
C GLU A 139 -6.04 14.79 -2.85
N ILE A 140 -5.58 16.04 -2.91
CA ILE A 140 -5.03 16.62 -4.12
C ILE A 140 -3.51 16.41 -4.12
N GLY A 141 -3.03 15.62 -5.08
CA GLY A 141 -1.61 15.40 -5.32
C GLY A 141 -0.89 16.66 -5.78
N GLY A 142 0.44 16.65 -5.68
CA GLY A 142 1.28 17.81 -5.99
C GLY A 142 1.25 18.91 -4.92
N THR A 143 1.74 20.07 -5.29
CA THR A 143 1.90 21.24 -4.43
C THR A 143 1.08 22.40 -5.00
N VAL A 144 0.38 23.14 -4.14
CA VAL A 144 -0.34 24.35 -4.56
C VAL A 144 0.66 25.37 -5.14
N GLY A 145 0.42 25.79 -6.38
CA GLY A 145 1.33 26.59 -7.19
C GLY A 145 1.93 25.83 -8.38
N ASP A 146 1.89 24.48 -8.35
CA ASP A 146 2.32 23.67 -9.50
C ASP A 146 1.26 23.73 -10.62
N ILE A 147 1.71 23.83 -11.86
CA ILE A 147 0.86 23.93 -13.05
C ILE A 147 -0.03 22.69 -13.19
N GLU A 148 0.53 21.52 -12.88
CA GLU A 148 -0.11 20.22 -13.04
C GLU A 148 -1.37 20.06 -12.18
N SER A 149 -1.40 20.70 -11.00
CA SER A 149 -2.51 20.59 -10.05
C SER A 149 -3.66 21.55 -10.34
N LEU A 150 -3.48 22.56 -11.20
CA LEU A 150 -4.48 23.62 -11.43
C LEU A 150 -5.86 23.12 -11.85
N PRO A 151 -6.03 22.13 -12.76
CA PRO A 151 -7.36 21.63 -13.12
C PRO A 151 -8.11 21.00 -11.94
N PHE A 152 -7.41 20.29 -11.07
CA PHE A 152 -7.98 19.72 -9.85
C PHE A 152 -8.39 20.81 -8.86
N LEU A 153 -7.52 21.80 -8.62
CA LEU A 153 -7.82 22.92 -7.73
C LEU A 153 -9.02 23.72 -8.23
N GLU A 154 -9.12 23.96 -9.54
CA GLU A 154 -10.27 24.64 -10.12
C GLU A 154 -11.56 23.82 -9.97
N ALA A 155 -11.50 22.50 -10.19
CA ALA A 155 -12.66 21.63 -10.02
C ALA A 155 -13.19 21.63 -8.59
N ILE A 156 -12.32 21.50 -7.59
CA ILE A 156 -12.75 21.52 -6.17
C ILE A 156 -13.23 22.90 -5.72
N ARG A 157 -12.67 23.99 -6.29
CA ARG A 157 -13.19 25.34 -6.07
C ARG A 157 -14.63 25.46 -6.57
N GLN A 158 -14.91 24.96 -7.80
CA GLN A 158 -16.27 24.94 -8.36
C GLN A 158 -17.22 24.12 -7.47
N MET A 159 -16.81 22.93 -7.00
CA MET A 159 -17.60 22.11 -6.08
C MET A 159 -17.98 22.85 -4.79
N GLY A 160 -17.06 23.63 -4.24
CA GLY A 160 -17.36 24.46 -3.06
C GLY A 160 -18.47 25.47 -3.29
N VAL A 161 -18.54 26.04 -4.50
CA VAL A 161 -19.63 26.97 -4.88
C VAL A 161 -20.93 26.21 -5.16
N GLU A 162 -20.85 25.08 -5.88
CA GLU A 162 -22.03 24.30 -6.30
C GLU A 162 -22.72 23.58 -5.12
N LEU A 163 -21.94 23.01 -4.21
CA LEU A 163 -22.43 22.22 -3.06
C LEU A 163 -22.68 23.05 -1.81
N GLY A 164 -22.01 24.20 -1.70
CA GLY A 164 -22.09 25.12 -0.57
C GLY A 164 -21.20 24.71 0.62
N HIS A 165 -20.87 25.71 1.46
CA HIS A 165 -19.94 25.58 2.58
C HIS A 165 -20.37 24.60 3.68
N ASP A 166 -21.65 24.27 3.78
CA ASP A 166 -22.14 23.28 4.75
C ASP A 166 -21.80 21.83 4.33
N ASN A 167 -21.37 21.63 3.08
CA ASN A 167 -21.10 20.31 2.49
C ASN A 167 -19.65 20.15 2.03
N VAL A 168 -18.86 21.22 2.04
CA VAL A 168 -17.47 21.24 1.56
C VAL A 168 -16.60 22.01 2.55
N ILE A 169 -15.48 21.41 2.95
CA ILE A 169 -14.41 22.08 3.67
C ILE A 169 -13.05 21.84 3.02
N TYR A 170 -12.13 22.78 3.23
CA TYR A 170 -10.78 22.73 2.70
C TYR A 170 -9.76 22.66 3.83
N ILE A 171 -8.96 21.60 3.84
CA ILE A 171 -7.81 21.43 4.73
C ILE A 171 -6.55 21.67 3.91
N HIS A 172 -5.65 22.50 4.41
CA HIS A 172 -4.40 22.80 3.74
C HIS A 172 -3.19 22.45 4.61
N LEU A 173 -2.35 21.52 4.13
CA LEU A 173 -1.10 21.17 4.78
C LEU A 173 0.00 22.15 4.37
N THR A 174 0.75 22.62 5.36
CA THR A 174 1.90 23.52 5.14
C THR A 174 3.09 23.13 6.01
N LEU A 175 4.24 23.74 5.75
CA LEU A 175 5.47 23.53 6.49
C LEU A 175 5.80 24.77 7.35
N LEU A 176 6.13 24.52 8.60
CA LEU A 176 6.67 25.51 9.54
C LEU A 176 8.11 25.13 9.91
N PRO A 177 9.11 25.55 9.13
CA PRO A 177 10.49 25.22 9.41
C PRO A 177 10.99 25.94 10.67
N TYR A 178 11.69 25.21 11.54
CA TYR A 178 12.48 25.80 12.60
C TYR A 178 13.87 26.16 12.08
N ILE A 179 14.32 27.36 12.36
CA ILE A 179 15.65 27.84 11.98
C ILE A 179 16.56 27.84 13.23
N PRO A 180 17.45 26.87 13.41
CA PRO A 180 18.27 26.75 14.62
C PRO A 180 19.08 28.00 14.96
N THR A 181 19.64 28.67 13.94
CA THR A 181 20.45 29.88 14.12
C THR A 181 19.64 31.08 14.59
N ALA A 182 18.33 31.11 14.29
CA ALA A 182 17.42 32.16 14.72
C ALA A 182 16.64 31.79 16.00
N GLY A 183 16.64 30.50 16.37
CA GLY A 183 15.94 30.00 17.53
C GLY A 183 14.41 30.05 17.44
N GLU A 184 13.85 30.13 16.22
CA GLU A 184 12.41 30.35 16.03
C GLU A 184 11.81 29.56 14.85
N ILE A 185 10.50 29.29 14.94
CA ILE A 185 9.69 28.76 13.85
C ILE A 185 9.39 29.89 12.85
N LYS A 186 9.51 29.60 11.56
CA LYS A 186 9.19 30.57 10.49
C LYS A 186 7.81 30.32 9.91
N THR A 187 6.92 31.31 10.03
CA THR A 187 5.53 31.23 9.54
C THR A 187 5.35 31.72 8.09
N LYS A 188 6.37 32.35 7.50
CA LYS A 188 6.32 32.89 6.13
C LYS A 188 5.99 31.84 5.06
N PRO A 189 6.58 30.64 5.04
CA PRO A 189 6.24 29.62 4.04
C PRO A 189 4.75 29.27 4.06
N THR A 190 4.16 29.09 5.23
CA THR A 190 2.70 28.86 5.42
C THR A 190 1.89 30.04 4.88
N GLN A 191 2.25 31.27 5.22
CA GLN A 191 1.54 32.46 4.76
C GLN A 191 1.55 32.57 3.22
N HIS A 192 2.68 32.27 2.58
CA HIS A 192 2.80 32.30 1.13
C HIS A 192 1.99 31.18 0.47
N SER A 193 2.03 29.96 1.00
CA SER A 193 1.28 28.84 0.49
C SER A 193 -0.24 29.09 0.55
N VAL A 194 -0.75 29.61 1.67
CA VAL A 194 -2.16 29.97 1.81
C VAL A 194 -2.52 31.14 0.88
N LYS A 195 -1.62 32.11 0.69
CA LYS A 195 -1.85 33.20 -0.27
C LYS A 195 -2.02 32.66 -1.69
N GLU A 196 -1.20 31.68 -2.08
CA GLU A 196 -1.28 31.05 -3.41
C GLU A 196 -2.62 30.31 -3.56
N LEU A 197 -3.03 29.51 -2.58
CA LEU A 197 -4.33 28.82 -2.58
C LEU A 197 -5.50 29.81 -2.69
N ARG A 198 -5.44 30.92 -1.97
CA ARG A 198 -6.44 31.99 -2.03
C ARG A 198 -6.47 32.71 -3.38
N SER A 199 -5.35 32.82 -4.09
CA SER A 199 -5.32 33.41 -5.42
C SER A 199 -6.10 32.59 -6.46
N ILE A 200 -6.25 31.27 -6.23
CA ILE A 200 -7.10 30.36 -7.00
C ILE A 200 -8.59 30.50 -6.61
N GLY A 201 -8.89 31.14 -5.48
CA GLY A 201 -10.25 31.32 -4.97
C GLY A 201 -10.66 30.32 -3.90
N ILE A 202 -9.72 29.60 -3.28
CA ILE A 202 -9.98 28.65 -2.20
C ILE A 202 -9.48 29.26 -0.87
N GLN A 203 -10.37 29.46 0.09
CA GLN A 203 -10.04 29.82 1.47
C GLN A 203 -9.98 28.52 2.28
N PRO A 204 -8.83 28.15 2.88
CA PRO A 204 -8.78 26.99 3.75
C PRO A 204 -9.61 27.21 5.03
N ASP A 205 -10.32 26.17 5.45
CA ASP A 205 -11.05 26.13 6.71
C ASP A 205 -10.17 25.71 7.88
N ILE A 206 -9.19 24.86 7.59
CA ILE A 206 -8.28 24.25 8.56
C ILE A 206 -6.87 24.25 7.97
N LEU A 207 -5.88 24.55 8.80
CA LEU A 207 -4.47 24.42 8.50
C LEU A 207 -3.86 23.28 9.32
N LEU A 208 -3.25 22.30 8.63
CA LEU A 208 -2.35 21.34 9.26
C LEU A 208 -0.91 21.78 9.03
N CYS A 209 -0.27 22.25 10.08
CA CYS A 209 1.05 22.84 10.01
C CYS A 209 2.12 21.82 10.44
N ARG A 210 2.82 21.22 9.46
CA ARG A 210 3.93 20.31 9.72
C ARG A 210 5.10 21.04 10.35
N ALA A 211 5.57 20.53 11.48
CA ALA A 211 6.69 21.05 12.22
C ALA A 211 7.41 19.93 12.99
N ASP A 212 8.68 20.14 13.33
CA ASP A 212 9.46 19.23 14.18
C ASP A 212 9.09 19.35 15.68
N ARG A 213 8.27 20.33 16.03
CA ARG A 213 7.85 20.66 17.40
C ARG A 213 6.48 21.31 17.46
N PRO A 214 5.80 21.33 18.64
CA PRO A 214 4.53 22.03 18.80
C PRO A 214 4.63 23.52 18.45
N ILE A 215 3.57 24.07 17.87
CA ILE A 215 3.49 25.49 17.50
C ILE A 215 3.21 26.33 18.75
N PRO A 216 4.05 27.32 19.09
CA PRO A 216 3.76 28.25 20.17
C PRO A 216 2.46 29.02 19.92
N GLU A 217 1.77 29.41 21.01
CA GLU A 217 0.46 30.07 20.93
C GLU A 217 0.51 31.40 20.16
N ASP A 218 1.58 32.18 20.34
CA ASP A 218 1.75 33.47 19.65
C ASP A 218 1.95 33.25 18.12
N GLU A 219 2.69 32.22 17.73
CA GLU A 219 2.85 31.88 16.30
C GLU A 219 1.54 31.32 15.72
N ARG A 220 0.76 30.57 16.50
CA ARG A 220 -0.57 30.08 16.10
C ARG A 220 -1.52 31.24 15.81
N ARG A 221 -1.62 32.23 16.72
CA ARG A 221 -2.41 33.45 16.51
C ARG A 221 -1.98 34.25 15.30
N LYS A 222 -0.67 34.38 15.09
CA LYS A 222 -0.10 35.06 13.94
C LYS A 222 -0.47 34.33 12.63
N ILE A 223 -0.35 33.00 12.57
CA ILE A 223 -0.76 32.22 11.41
C ILE A 223 -2.25 32.43 11.14
N ALA A 224 -3.11 32.27 12.15
CA ALA A 224 -4.56 32.45 12.08
C ALA A 224 -4.92 33.82 11.47
N LEU A 225 -4.31 34.89 11.97
CA LEU A 225 -4.54 36.24 11.48
C LEU A 225 -4.16 36.43 10.02
N PHE A 226 -2.97 35.98 9.62
CA PHE A 226 -2.46 36.18 8.24
C PHE A 226 -3.15 35.30 7.21
N THR A 227 -3.69 34.16 7.63
CA THR A 227 -4.32 33.17 6.74
C THR A 227 -5.84 33.24 6.74
N ASN A 228 -6.43 34.06 7.60
CA ASN A 228 -7.87 34.17 7.80
C ASN A 228 -8.53 32.81 8.16
N VAL A 229 -7.87 32.08 9.07
CA VAL A 229 -8.36 30.82 9.62
C VAL A 229 -8.58 30.99 11.13
N GLU A 230 -9.58 30.31 11.69
CA GLU A 230 -9.79 30.31 13.13
C GLU A 230 -8.55 29.80 13.87
N GLU A 231 -8.19 30.42 15.01
CA GLU A 231 -7.01 30.03 15.78
C GLU A 231 -7.03 28.53 16.16
N ARG A 232 -8.21 28.03 16.60
CA ARG A 232 -8.39 26.61 16.93
C ARG A 232 -8.22 25.66 15.74
N ALA A 233 -8.40 26.17 14.52
CA ALA A 233 -8.26 25.41 13.28
C ALA A 233 -6.84 25.46 12.68
N VAL A 234 -5.89 26.08 13.37
CA VAL A 234 -4.45 25.97 13.10
C VAL A 234 -3.89 24.84 13.95
N VAL A 235 -3.78 23.65 13.36
CA VAL A 235 -3.43 22.40 14.04
C VAL A 235 -1.96 22.05 13.80
N SER A 236 -1.24 21.66 14.84
CA SER A 236 0.15 21.21 14.75
C SER A 236 0.20 19.77 14.24
N ALA A 237 0.86 19.54 13.10
CA ALA A 237 1.19 18.21 12.60
C ALA A 237 2.68 17.94 12.92
N VAL A 238 2.96 17.57 14.16
CA VAL A 238 4.32 17.28 14.61
C VAL A 238 4.81 15.93 14.13
N ASP A 239 6.14 15.77 14.06
CA ASP A 239 6.75 14.49 13.77
C ASP A 239 6.38 13.47 14.85
N ALA A 240 5.76 12.37 14.43
CA ALA A 240 5.35 11.27 15.29
C ALA A 240 6.37 10.13 15.23
N ARG A 241 6.51 9.36 16.29
CA ARG A 241 7.36 8.16 16.33
C ARG A 241 6.84 7.02 15.44
N SER A 242 5.53 7.04 15.17
CA SER A 242 4.85 6.12 14.26
C SER A 242 3.68 6.82 13.57
N ILE A 243 3.39 6.43 12.33
CA ILE A 243 2.21 6.93 11.60
C ILE A 243 0.91 6.56 12.33
N TYR A 244 0.88 5.47 13.09
CA TYR A 244 -0.29 5.01 13.84
C TYR A 244 -0.59 5.82 15.11
N GLU A 245 0.33 6.70 15.52
CA GLU A 245 0.11 7.67 16.61
C GLU A 245 -0.68 8.90 16.13
N ILE A 246 -0.63 9.21 14.83
CA ILE A 246 -1.19 10.44 14.26
C ILE A 246 -2.69 10.60 14.51
N PRO A 247 -3.55 9.56 14.42
CA PRO A 247 -4.96 9.69 14.75
C PRO A 247 -5.21 10.26 16.15
N LEU A 248 -4.44 9.80 17.16
CA LEU A 248 -4.57 10.32 18.51
C LEU A 248 -4.06 11.75 18.62
N LEU A 249 -2.90 12.06 18.04
CA LEU A 249 -2.31 13.41 18.06
C LEU A 249 -3.23 14.47 17.42
N LEU A 250 -3.96 14.11 16.36
CA LEU A 250 -4.92 15.00 15.70
C LEU A 250 -6.21 15.12 16.50
N HIS A 251 -6.70 14.02 17.10
CA HIS A 251 -7.87 14.01 17.96
C HIS A 251 -7.65 14.85 19.22
N ASP A 252 -6.49 14.75 19.85
CA ASP A 252 -6.14 15.53 21.05
C ASP A 252 -6.15 17.05 20.80
N GLN A 253 -5.97 17.48 19.55
CA GLN A 253 -6.10 18.86 19.11
C GLN A 253 -7.51 19.18 18.57
N HIS A 254 -8.49 18.29 18.76
CA HIS A 254 -9.89 18.46 18.38
C HIS A 254 -10.12 18.62 16.86
N LEU A 255 -9.21 18.13 16.00
CA LEU A 255 -9.36 18.29 14.55
C LEU A 255 -10.67 17.69 14.02
N ASP A 256 -11.02 16.50 14.45
CA ASP A 256 -12.26 15.81 14.08
C ASP A 256 -13.51 16.56 14.56
N GLN A 257 -13.45 17.16 15.75
CA GLN A 257 -14.54 17.98 16.28
C GLN A 257 -14.75 19.25 15.43
N ILE A 258 -13.66 19.91 15.02
CA ILE A 258 -13.73 21.08 14.12
C ILE A 258 -14.36 20.70 12.78
N VAL A 259 -13.98 19.54 12.21
CA VAL A 259 -14.55 19.01 10.95
C VAL A 259 -16.04 18.73 11.09
N VAL A 260 -16.45 18.04 12.16
CA VAL A 260 -17.85 17.69 12.46
C VAL A 260 -18.71 18.96 12.59
N GLU A 261 -18.22 19.97 13.31
CA GLU A 261 -18.91 21.25 13.48
C GLU A 261 -19.06 22.02 12.16
N LYS A 262 -17.97 22.13 11.37
CA LYS A 262 -17.99 22.85 10.09
C LYS A 262 -18.91 22.17 9.07
N LEU A 263 -18.96 20.85 9.03
CA LEU A 263 -19.84 20.07 8.14
C LEU A 263 -21.25 19.86 8.74
N ARG A 264 -21.52 20.36 9.94
CA ARG A 264 -22.81 20.21 10.66
C ARG A 264 -23.26 18.76 10.76
N LEU A 265 -22.32 17.87 11.12
CA LEU A 265 -22.61 16.46 11.34
C LEU A 265 -23.07 16.25 12.79
N ASP A 266 -24.14 15.46 12.97
CA ASP A 266 -24.63 15.06 14.30
C ASP A 266 -24.18 13.60 14.56
N VAL A 267 -23.04 13.46 15.22
CA VAL A 267 -22.38 12.16 15.43
C VAL A 267 -21.76 12.09 16.83
N PRO A 268 -21.61 10.88 17.41
CA PRO A 268 -20.98 10.71 18.71
C PRO A 268 -19.52 11.15 18.73
N GLN A 269 -18.92 11.11 19.91
CA GLN A 269 -17.48 11.29 20.07
C GLN A 269 -16.73 10.09 19.46
N ALA A 270 -15.47 10.32 19.04
CA ALA A 270 -14.63 9.29 18.47
C ALA A 270 -14.24 8.23 19.52
N ASP A 271 -14.37 6.96 19.15
CA ASP A 271 -13.81 5.83 19.90
C ASP A 271 -12.48 5.39 19.28
N LEU A 272 -11.39 5.80 19.89
CA LEU A 272 -10.03 5.46 19.45
C LEU A 272 -9.39 4.31 20.25
N SER A 273 -10.19 3.47 20.89
CA SER A 273 -9.71 2.34 21.69
C SER A 273 -8.85 1.37 20.89
N GLU A 274 -9.22 1.06 19.63
CA GLU A 274 -8.43 0.21 18.75
C GLU A 274 -7.04 0.83 18.42
N TRP A 275 -6.99 2.14 18.17
CA TRP A 275 -5.72 2.83 17.92
C TRP A 275 -4.81 2.88 19.16
N LYS A 276 -5.41 3.05 20.35
CA LYS A 276 -4.68 2.96 21.62
C LYS A 276 -4.10 1.57 21.84
N ALA A 277 -4.86 0.50 21.51
CA ALA A 277 -4.37 -0.87 21.59
C ALA A 277 -3.20 -1.14 20.62
N VAL A 278 -3.22 -0.57 19.42
CA VAL A 278 -2.10 -0.63 18.46
C VAL A 278 -0.84 -0.02 19.07
N LEU A 279 -0.94 1.17 19.69
CA LEU A 279 0.22 1.83 20.31
C LEU A 279 0.73 1.07 21.55
N GLU A 280 -0.17 0.55 22.36
CA GLU A 280 0.18 -0.28 23.53
C GLU A 280 0.98 -1.52 23.11
N ALA A 281 0.52 -2.21 22.04
CA ALA A 281 1.24 -3.36 21.50
C ALA A 281 2.62 -2.98 20.94
N MET A 282 2.75 -1.79 20.36
CA MET A 282 4.02 -1.27 19.84
C MET A 282 4.99 -0.93 20.96
N ASP A 283 4.51 -0.37 22.06
CA ASP A 283 5.34 0.08 23.18
C ASP A 283 5.81 -1.07 24.08
N HIS A 284 5.09 -2.19 24.11
CA HIS A 284 5.33 -3.31 25.01
C HIS A 284 5.55 -4.66 24.30
N PRO A 285 6.54 -4.77 23.39
CA PRO A 285 6.86 -6.05 22.77
C PRO A 285 7.47 -7.01 23.82
N THR A 286 7.08 -8.29 23.74
CA THR A 286 7.59 -9.35 24.64
C THR A 286 8.73 -10.16 24.06
N GLY A 287 9.20 -9.81 22.89
CA GLY A 287 10.30 -10.45 22.17
C GLY A 287 10.75 -9.63 20.97
N GLU A 288 11.84 -10.05 20.37
CA GLU A 288 12.42 -9.42 19.18
C GLU A 288 12.80 -10.50 18.17
N VAL A 289 12.64 -10.22 16.88
CA VAL A 289 13.10 -11.06 15.77
C VAL A 289 13.69 -10.20 14.66
N THR A 290 14.67 -10.76 13.95
CA THR A 290 15.25 -10.15 12.75
C THR A 290 14.80 -10.92 11.52
N VAL A 291 14.09 -10.25 10.61
CA VAL A 291 13.64 -10.79 9.32
C VAL A 291 14.56 -10.27 8.22
N ALA A 292 15.19 -11.17 7.45
CA ALA A 292 15.87 -10.80 6.23
C ALA A 292 14.84 -10.67 5.10
N MET A 293 14.69 -9.48 4.53
CA MET A 293 13.96 -9.24 3.30
C MET A 293 14.96 -9.27 2.15
N VAL A 294 14.94 -10.35 1.35
CA VAL A 294 15.90 -10.58 0.25
C VAL A 294 15.28 -10.21 -1.09
N GLY A 295 15.69 -9.10 -1.65
CA GLY A 295 15.07 -8.58 -2.86
C GLY A 295 15.99 -7.69 -3.69
N LYS A 296 15.37 -6.86 -4.55
CA LYS A 296 16.02 -5.79 -5.31
C LYS A 296 15.68 -4.45 -4.68
N TYR A 297 16.40 -3.39 -5.05
CA TYR A 297 16.08 -2.02 -4.62
C TYR A 297 16.01 -1.84 -3.09
N MET A 298 16.87 -2.55 -2.38
CA MET A 298 16.85 -2.59 -0.91
C MET A 298 17.21 -1.25 -0.24
N ASP A 299 17.79 -0.32 -0.99
CA ASP A 299 18.03 1.07 -0.54
C ASP A 299 16.76 1.94 -0.60
N LEU A 300 15.69 1.45 -1.26
CA LEU A 300 14.41 2.14 -1.45
C LEU A 300 13.32 1.45 -0.62
N THR A 301 13.20 1.80 0.63
CA THR A 301 12.24 1.20 1.56
C THR A 301 10.78 1.40 1.12
N GLU A 302 10.48 2.47 0.40
CA GLU A 302 9.14 2.76 -0.13
C GLU A 302 8.71 1.80 -1.25
N ALA A 303 9.64 1.13 -1.94
CA ALA A 303 9.33 0.11 -2.93
C ALA A 303 8.69 -1.16 -2.31
N TYR A 304 8.82 -1.33 -0.99
CA TYR A 304 8.27 -2.45 -0.21
C TYR A 304 7.46 -1.96 0.98
N LYS A 305 6.77 -0.83 0.82
CA LYS A 305 6.06 -0.17 1.93
C LYS A 305 5.01 -1.07 2.57
N SER A 306 4.08 -1.63 1.78
CA SER A 306 3.04 -2.51 2.29
C SER A 306 3.61 -3.76 2.96
N LEU A 307 4.70 -4.31 2.42
CA LEU A 307 5.34 -5.49 2.97
C LEU A 307 6.01 -5.20 4.32
N SER A 308 6.71 -4.06 4.43
CA SER A 308 7.33 -3.62 5.67
C SER A 308 6.28 -3.35 6.75
N GLU A 309 5.16 -2.69 6.37
CA GLU A 309 4.04 -2.47 7.29
C GLU A 309 3.39 -3.80 7.72
N ALA A 310 3.19 -4.76 6.79
CA ALA A 310 2.63 -6.06 7.13
C ALA A 310 3.46 -6.84 8.15
N LEU A 311 4.79 -6.75 8.08
CA LEU A 311 5.69 -7.31 9.08
C LEU A 311 5.56 -6.59 10.44
N ILE A 312 5.42 -5.26 10.44
CA ILE A 312 5.18 -4.47 11.65
C ILE A 312 3.82 -4.86 12.27
N HIS A 313 2.75 -4.96 11.45
CA HIS A 313 1.42 -5.39 11.91
C HIS A 313 1.47 -6.77 12.57
N ALA A 314 2.17 -7.72 11.94
CA ALA A 314 2.37 -9.04 12.54
C ALA A 314 3.12 -8.95 13.88
N GLY A 315 4.09 -8.04 13.99
CA GLY A 315 4.77 -7.74 15.24
C GLY A 315 3.80 -7.26 16.33
N LEU A 316 2.87 -6.36 15.99
CA LEU A 316 1.83 -5.88 16.92
C LEU A 316 0.98 -7.04 17.45
N HIS A 317 0.45 -7.87 16.55
CA HIS A 317 -0.44 -8.99 16.89
C HIS A 317 0.25 -10.17 17.59
N THR A 318 1.57 -10.26 17.49
CA THR A 318 2.38 -11.29 18.19
C THR A 318 3.19 -10.72 19.36
N HIS A 319 2.99 -9.45 19.72
CA HIS A 319 3.77 -8.72 20.73
C HIS A 319 5.29 -8.89 20.53
N THR A 320 5.74 -8.74 19.29
CA THR A 320 7.14 -8.97 18.89
C THR A 320 7.67 -7.73 18.16
N SER A 321 8.82 -7.22 18.61
CA SER A 321 9.57 -6.21 17.85
C SER A 321 10.20 -6.86 16.63
N VAL A 322 9.84 -6.39 15.43
CA VAL A 322 10.34 -6.93 14.16
C VAL A 322 11.40 -5.98 13.59
N LYS A 323 12.63 -6.46 13.50
CA LYS A 323 13.71 -5.78 12.80
C LYS A 323 13.81 -6.29 11.37
N ILE A 324 13.63 -5.43 10.39
CA ILE A 324 13.76 -5.77 8.98
C ILE A 324 15.19 -5.47 8.54
N ARG A 325 15.87 -6.50 8.04
CA ARG A 325 17.18 -6.37 7.39
C ARG A 325 16.99 -6.49 5.89
N TYR A 326 17.13 -5.39 5.19
CA TYR A 326 17.06 -5.37 3.74
C TYR A 326 18.37 -5.90 3.15
N ILE A 327 18.29 -6.96 2.33
CA ILE A 327 19.44 -7.63 1.72
C ILE A 327 19.27 -7.64 0.22
N ASP A 328 20.22 -7.03 -0.50
CA ASP A 328 20.25 -7.10 -1.95
C ASP A 328 20.63 -8.52 -2.41
N SER A 329 19.77 -9.15 -3.20
CA SER A 329 19.96 -10.51 -3.70
C SER A 329 21.20 -10.64 -4.58
N GLU A 330 21.65 -9.59 -5.29
CA GLU A 330 22.92 -9.61 -6.04
C GLU A 330 24.14 -9.74 -5.12
N ASN A 331 24.05 -9.26 -3.88
CA ASN A 331 25.13 -9.46 -2.93
C ASN A 331 25.24 -10.92 -2.49
N ILE A 332 24.11 -11.64 -2.38
CA ILE A 332 24.12 -13.07 -2.11
C ILE A 332 24.74 -13.85 -3.28
N GLU A 333 24.44 -13.48 -4.52
CA GLU A 333 25.09 -14.08 -5.72
C GLU A 333 26.60 -13.95 -5.69
N LYS A 334 27.12 -12.81 -5.24
CA LYS A 334 28.56 -12.50 -5.27
C LYS A 334 29.31 -13.03 -4.05
N GLN A 335 28.68 -13.06 -2.88
CA GLN A 335 29.35 -13.25 -1.57
C GLN A 335 28.84 -14.47 -0.79
N GLY A 336 27.76 -15.13 -1.31
CA GLY A 336 27.10 -16.23 -0.62
C GLY A 336 26.18 -15.79 0.52
N CYS A 337 25.67 -16.78 1.26
CA CYS A 337 24.61 -16.61 2.24
C CYS A 337 25.06 -16.24 3.66
N ALA A 338 26.32 -15.88 3.88
CA ALA A 338 26.83 -15.53 5.23
C ALA A 338 26.02 -14.40 5.92
N CYS A 339 25.47 -13.47 5.15
CA CYS A 339 24.60 -12.40 5.65
C CYS A 339 23.26 -12.89 6.22
N LEU A 340 22.90 -14.17 6.05
CA LEU A 340 21.68 -14.80 6.54
C LEU A 340 21.88 -15.58 7.85
N GLU A 341 23.10 -15.72 8.35
CA GLU A 341 23.39 -16.54 9.56
C GLU A 341 22.76 -15.98 10.84
N ASP A 342 22.64 -14.66 10.94
CA ASP A 342 22.17 -13.97 12.14
C ASP A 342 20.67 -13.63 12.12
N VAL A 343 19.94 -14.03 11.07
CA VAL A 343 18.51 -13.73 10.98
C VAL A 343 17.65 -14.85 11.58
N ASP A 344 16.42 -14.51 11.92
CA ASP A 344 15.45 -15.43 12.54
C ASP A 344 14.39 -15.91 11.54
N ALA A 345 14.27 -15.23 10.41
CA ALA A 345 13.39 -15.61 9.31
C ALA A 345 13.84 -14.95 8.01
N ILE A 346 13.45 -15.53 6.87
CA ILE A 346 13.77 -15.04 5.52
C ILE A 346 12.48 -14.83 4.75
N LEU A 347 12.32 -13.63 4.19
CA LEU A 347 11.22 -13.26 3.30
C LEU A 347 11.78 -12.89 1.93
N VAL A 348 11.24 -13.51 0.88
CA VAL A 348 11.53 -13.13 -0.51
C VAL A 348 10.28 -12.49 -1.11
N PRO A 349 10.33 -11.17 -1.41
CA PRO A 349 9.19 -10.42 -1.91
C PRO A 349 8.90 -10.68 -3.39
N GLY A 350 7.75 -10.15 -3.84
CA GLY A 350 7.42 -9.99 -5.25
C GLY A 350 8.42 -9.15 -6.02
N GLY A 351 8.34 -9.20 -7.33
CA GLY A 351 9.18 -8.43 -8.25
C GLY A 351 9.15 -9.00 -9.66
N PHE A 352 9.78 -8.30 -10.59
CA PHE A 352 9.86 -8.66 -12.01
C PHE A 352 11.31 -8.65 -12.50
N GLY A 353 11.58 -9.43 -13.56
CA GLY A 353 12.86 -9.45 -14.29
C GLY A 353 13.98 -10.24 -13.62
N GLU A 354 14.99 -10.55 -14.41
CA GLU A 354 16.03 -11.54 -14.15
C GLU A 354 17.06 -11.17 -13.06
N ARG A 355 17.27 -9.88 -12.80
CA ARG A 355 18.33 -9.39 -11.91
C ARG A 355 18.20 -9.93 -10.49
N GLY A 356 19.25 -10.57 -9.95
CA GLY A 356 19.31 -11.06 -8.56
C GLY A 356 18.48 -12.34 -8.32
N ILE A 357 18.08 -13.08 -9.35
CA ILE A 357 17.24 -14.29 -9.22
C ILE A 357 18.02 -15.43 -8.56
N GLU A 358 19.26 -15.67 -8.96
CA GLU A 358 20.05 -16.77 -8.38
C GLU A 358 20.39 -16.51 -6.91
N GLY A 359 20.56 -15.24 -6.51
CA GLY A 359 20.71 -14.88 -5.09
C GLY A 359 19.45 -15.14 -4.27
N LYS A 360 18.26 -14.91 -4.84
CA LYS A 360 16.99 -15.28 -4.19
C LYS A 360 16.84 -16.79 -4.07
N ILE A 361 17.18 -17.55 -5.12
CA ILE A 361 17.17 -19.03 -5.10
C ILE A 361 18.15 -19.54 -4.03
N ALA A 362 19.35 -18.95 -3.93
CA ALA A 362 20.32 -19.30 -2.88
C ALA A 362 19.79 -19.00 -1.46
N ALA A 363 19.06 -17.91 -1.28
CA ALA A 363 18.43 -17.59 0.01
C ALA A 363 17.32 -18.59 0.37
N VAL A 364 16.50 -19.01 -0.61
CA VAL A 364 15.51 -20.10 -0.43
C VAL A 364 16.18 -21.40 0.01
N LYS A 365 17.23 -21.80 -0.71
CA LYS A 365 18.03 -23.00 -0.38
C LYS A 365 18.56 -22.92 1.06
N TYR A 366 19.14 -21.78 1.43
CA TYR A 366 19.64 -21.55 2.78
C TYR A 366 18.52 -21.73 3.82
N ALA A 367 17.35 -21.14 3.59
CA ALA A 367 16.21 -21.27 4.49
C ALA A 367 15.78 -22.74 4.65
N ARG A 368 15.62 -23.46 3.55
CA ARG A 368 15.19 -24.87 3.54
C ARG A 368 16.18 -25.77 4.27
N GLU A 369 17.47 -25.69 3.94
CA GLU A 369 18.51 -26.56 4.49
C GLU A 369 18.82 -26.27 5.98
N ASN A 370 18.68 -25.02 6.41
CA ASN A 370 18.97 -24.61 7.80
C ASN A 370 17.71 -24.50 8.67
N SER A 371 16.55 -24.94 8.17
CA SER A 371 15.26 -24.86 8.88
C SER A 371 14.91 -23.45 9.37
N VAL A 372 15.34 -22.41 8.62
CA VAL A 372 14.99 -21.01 8.90
C VAL A 372 13.59 -20.73 8.36
N PRO A 373 12.65 -20.17 9.12
CA PRO A 373 11.32 -19.81 8.63
C PRO A 373 11.39 -19.00 7.34
N TYR A 374 10.63 -19.43 6.34
CA TYR A 374 10.61 -18.84 4.99
C TYR A 374 9.22 -18.41 4.59
N LEU A 375 9.07 -17.18 4.12
CA LEU A 375 7.87 -16.67 3.45
C LEU A 375 8.22 -16.17 2.05
N GLY A 376 7.66 -16.80 1.02
CA GLY A 376 7.81 -16.37 -0.38
C GLY A 376 6.53 -15.74 -0.90
N ILE A 377 6.62 -14.54 -1.48
CA ILE A 377 5.46 -13.80 -2.00
C ILE A 377 5.64 -13.58 -3.51
N CYS A 378 4.66 -13.98 -4.32
CA CYS A 378 4.62 -13.82 -5.76
C CYS A 378 5.90 -14.41 -6.41
N LEU A 379 6.85 -13.58 -6.85
CA LEU A 379 8.16 -14.05 -7.32
C LEU A 379 8.88 -14.91 -6.26
N GLY A 380 8.69 -14.62 -4.97
CA GLY A 380 9.24 -15.43 -3.88
C GLY A 380 8.73 -16.86 -3.88
N MET A 381 7.47 -17.11 -4.22
CA MET A 381 6.95 -18.46 -4.45
C MET A 381 7.58 -19.09 -5.70
N GLN A 382 7.68 -18.34 -6.78
CA GLN A 382 8.25 -18.86 -8.04
C GLN A 382 9.70 -19.32 -7.88
N VAL A 383 10.54 -18.53 -7.21
CA VAL A 383 11.94 -18.93 -6.95
C VAL A 383 12.03 -20.09 -5.94
N ALA A 384 11.07 -20.22 -5.01
CA ALA A 384 10.99 -21.38 -4.12
C ALA A 384 10.66 -22.68 -4.88
N VAL A 385 9.76 -22.61 -5.85
CA VAL A 385 9.44 -23.74 -6.73
C VAL A 385 10.65 -24.10 -7.61
N ILE A 386 11.37 -23.11 -8.15
CA ILE A 386 12.58 -23.36 -8.95
C ILE A 386 13.68 -24.03 -8.10
N GLU A 387 13.95 -23.51 -6.91
CA GLU A 387 14.93 -24.10 -5.98
C GLU A 387 14.57 -25.56 -5.66
N PHE A 388 13.33 -25.78 -5.25
CA PHE A 388 12.86 -27.13 -4.89
C PHE A 388 12.94 -28.09 -6.08
N ALA A 389 12.59 -27.64 -7.28
CA ALA A 389 12.71 -28.43 -8.50
C ALA A 389 14.15 -28.83 -8.79
N ARG A 390 15.10 -27.88 -8.65
CA ARG A 390 16.53 -28.12 -8.91
C ARG A 390 17.16 -29.03 -7.87
N ASP A 391 16.99 -28.73 -6.61
CA ASP A 391 17.79 -29.31 -5.52
C ASP A 391 17.13 -30.51 -4.84
N VAL A 392 15.80 -30.66 -4.97
CA VAL A 392 15.05 -31.75 -4.32
C VAL A 392 14.39 -32.69 -5.34
N ALA A 393 13.73 -32.15 -6.37
CA ALA A 393 12.98 -32.97 -7.32
C ALA A 393 13.82 -33.49 -8.51
N GLY A 394 15.12 -33.18 -8.59
CA GLY A 394 16.04 -33.72 -9.60
C GLY A 394 15.88 -33.10 -10.99
N LEU A 395 15.42 -31.85 -11.08
CA LEU A 395 15.29 -31.08 -12.32
C LEU A 395 16.33 -29.93 -12.35
N PRO A 396 17.62 -30.22 -12.59
CA PRO A 396 18.69 -29.23 -12.39
C PRO A 396 18.63 -28.02 -13.34
N GLU A 397 17.88 -28.13 -14.44
CA GLU A 397 17.67 -27.05 -15.40
C GLU A 397 16.33 -26.35 -15.25
N ALA A 398 15.62 -26.58 -14.11
CA ALA A 398 14.35 -25.92 -13.83
C ALA A 398 14.49 -24.40 -13.76
N HIS A 399 13.58 -23.70 -14.41
CA HIS A 399 13.60 -22.23 -14.49
C HIS A 399 12.20 -21.65 -14.76
N SER A 400 12.11 -20.32 -14.77
CA SER A 400 10.96 -19.57 -15.27
C SER A 400 11.21 -19.13 -16.71
N THR A 401 10.18 -19.20 -17.57
CA THR A 401 10.22 -18.63 -18.93
C THR A 401 10.31 -17.11 -18.94
N GLU A 402 10.04 -16.43 -17.81
CA GLU A 402 10.31 -15.00 -17.65
C GLU A 402 11.80 -14.67 -17.79
N PHE A 403 12.66 -15.52 -17.22
CA PHE A 403 14.11 -15.26 -17.13
C PHE A 403 14.90 -16.03 -18.19
N LYS A 404 14.42 -17.20 -18.59
CA LYS A 404 15.06 -18.05 -19.59
C LYS A 404 13.98 -18.61 -20.52
N LYS A 405 13.80 -17.96 -21.68
CA LYS A 405 12.76 -18.31 -22.67
C LYS A 405 12.84 -19.76 -23.16
N ASP A 406 14.05 -20.31 -23.28
CA ASP A 406 14.36 -21.66 -23.70
C ASP A 406 14.67 -22.61 -22.53
N ALA A 407 14.06 -22.37 -21.36
CA ALA A 407 14.22 -23.24 -20.20
C ALA A 407 13.83 -24.68 -20.57
N LYS A 408 14.69 -25.65 -20.23
CA LYS A 408 14.44 -27.07 -20.52
C LYS A 408 13.31 -27.61 -19.63
N ASP A 409 13.30 -27.20 -18.38
CA ASP A 409 12.28 -27.56 -17.41
C ASP A 409 11.58 -26.26 -16.93
N PRO A 410 10.60 -25.72 -17.70
CA PRO A 410 9.91 -24.47 -17.34
C PRO A 410 8.86 -24.72 -16.24
N VAL A 411 9.32 -24.85 -14.99
CA VAL A 411 8.44 -25.07 -13.83
C VAL A 411 7.56 -23.86 -13.49
N ILE A 412 7.96 -22.68 -13.98
CA ILE A 412 7.17 -21.44 -13.98
C ILE A 412 7.06 -20.97 -15.42
N GLY A 413 5.85 -20.66 -15.87
CA GLY A 413 5.59 -20.27 -17.26
C GLY A 413 4.46 -19.28 -17.41
N LEU A 414 4.38 -18.66 -18.59
CA LEU A 414 3.28 -17.79 -18.98
C LEU A 414 2.03 -18.65 -19.22
N ILE A 415 0.88 -18.24 -18.68
CA ILE A 415 -0.39 -18.86 -19.05
C ILE A 415 -0.81 -18.32 -20.40
N THR A 416 -0.93 -19.23 -21.37
CA THR A 416 -1.27 -18.90 -22.77
C THR A 416 -2.78 -18.86 -23.02
N GLU A 417 -3.59 -19.44 -22.11
CA GLU A 417 -5.05 -19.49 -22.24
C GLU A 417 -5.73 -19.13 -20.92
N TRP A 418 -6.57 -18.08 -20.95
CA TRP A 418 -7.41 -17.69 -19.83
C TRP A 418 -8.89 -17.82 -20.18
N LYS A 419 -9.69 -18.28 -19.20
CA LYS A 419 -11.13 -18.05 -19.23
C LYS A 419 -11.41 -16.74 -18.51
N THR A 420 -11.96 -15.74 -19.22
CA THR A 420 -12.49 -14.53 -18.58
C THR A 420 -13.68 -14.89 -17.68
N ALA A 421 -14.05 -14.00 -16.73
CA ALA A 421 -15.26 -14.15 -15.91
C ALA A 421 -16.54 -14.33 -16.75
N GLU A 422 -16.53 -13.94 -18.04
CA GLU A 422 -17.62 -14.10 -19.02
C GLU A 422 -17.54 -15.42 -19.81
N GLY A 423 -16.55 -16.29 -19.52
CA GLY A 423 -16.40 -17.61 -20.16
C GLY A 423 -15.70 -17.60 -21.51
N ASN A 424 -15.17 -16.48 -21.98
CA ASN A 424 -14.37 -16.40 -23.19
C ASN A 424 -12.94 -16.83 -22.92
N VAL A 425 -12.34 -17.55 -23.86
CA VAL A 425 -10.92 -17.94 -23.82
C VAL A 425 -10.10 -16.82 -24.47
N GLU A 426 -9.34 -16.08 -23.67
CA GLU A 426 -8.32 -15.16 -24.22
C GLU A 426 -7.01 -15.90 -24.43
N HIS A 427 -6.55 -15.94 -25.70
CA HIS A 427 -5.22 -16.39 -26.04
C HIS A 427 -4.23 -15.26 -25.75
N ARG A 428 -3.32 -15.49 -24.79
CA ARG A 428 -2.24 -14.56 -24.46
C ARG A 428 -0.97 -15.00 -25.17
N SER A 429 -0.43 -14.13 -26.02
CA SER A 429 0.86 -14.31 -26.69
C SER A 429 1.90 -13.35 -26.10
N GLU A 430 3.19 -13.61 -26.36
CA GLU A 430 4.29 -12.71 -25.98
C GLU A 430 4.14 -11.29 -26.56
N ASP A 431 3.38 -11.14 -27.65
CA ASP A 431 3.11 -9.85 -28.33
C ASP A 431 1.86 -9.12 -27.80
N SER A 432 1.17 -9.67 -26.78
CA SER A 432 0.03 -9.01 -26.15
C SER A 432 0.47 -7.77 -25.38
N ASP A 433 -0.39 -6.76 -25.33
CA ASP A 433 -0.15 -5.54 -24.55
C ASP A 433 0.26 -5.89 -23.10
N LEU A 434 1.46 -5.46 -22.72
CA LEU A 434 2.06 -5.80 -21.45
C LEU A 434 1.20 -5.40 -20.23
N GLY A 435 0.38 -4.35 -20.35
CA GLY A 435 -0.59 -3.94 -19.31
C GLY A 435 -1.80 -4.88 -19.22
N GLY A 436 -2.29 -5.42 -20.35
CA GLY A 436 -3.52 -6.22 -20.43
C GLY A 436 -3.39 -7.70 -20.08
N THR A 437 -2.19 -8.22 -19.76
CA THR A 437 -1.93 -9.66 -19.56
C THR A 437 -1.70 -10.06 -18.11
N MET A 438 -1.72 -9.13 -17.16
CA MET A 438 -1.53 -9.44 -15.74
C MET A 438 -2.81 -9.95 -15.08
N ARG A 439 -2.64 -10.89 -14.16
CA ARG A 439 -3.65 -11.25 -13.18
C ARG A 439 -3.61 -10.21 -12.07
N LEU A 440 -4.69 -9.44 -11.93
CA LEU A 440 -4.77 -8.28 -11.04
C LEU A 440 -5.96 -8.40 -10.09
N GLY A 441 -5.79 -7.87 -8.88
CA GLY A 441 -6.86 -7.73 -7.89
C GLY A 441 -7.21 -8.99 -7.14
N GLY A 442 -8.32 -8.95 -6.42
CA GLY A 442 -8.82 -9.99 -5.55
C GLY A 442 -9.22 -11.24 -6.31
N GLN A 443 -8.61 -12.39 -5.94
CA GLN A 443 -8.95 -13.69 -6.51
C GLN A 443 -9.22 -14.67 -5.37
N GLU A 444 -10.22 -15.52 -5.57
CA GLU A 444 -10.59 -16.53 -4.58
C GLU A 444 -9.63 -17.74 -4.65
N CYS A 445 -9.12 -18.15 -3.47
CA CYS A 445 -8.26 -19.29 -3.31
C CYS A 445 -8.89 -20.31 -2.34
N VAL A 446 -8.87 -21.59 -2.71
CA VAL A 446 -9.35 -22.71 -1.91
C VAL A 446 -8.17 -23.36 -1.19
N LEU A 447 -8.26 -23.48 0.14
CA LEU A 447 -7.21 -24.00 1.01
C LEU A 447 -7.43 -25.47 1.35
N ALA A 448 -6.39 -26.29 1.21
CA ALA A 448 -6.40 -27.70 1.55
C ALA A 448 -6.57 -27.91 3.06
N GLU A 449 -7.39 -28.90 3.43
CA GLU A 449 -7.57 -29.29 4.83
C GLU A 449 -6.27 -29.84 5.43
N GLY A 450 -5.96 -29.47 6.68
CA GLY A 450 -4.74 -29.86 7.39
C GLY A 450 -3.47 -29.14 6.99
N SER A 451 -3.54 -28.13 6.09
CA SER A 451 -2.40 -27.28 5.78
C SER A 451 -2.18 -26.18 6.83
N LYS A 452 -0.93 -25.72 6.99
CA LYS A 452 -0.61 -24.58 7.88
C LYS A 452 -1.41 -23.34 7.48
N SER A 453 -1.47 -23.04 6.18
CA SER A 453 -2.24 -21.89 5.66
C SER A 453 -3.71 -21.99 6.03
N ARG A 454 -4.33 -23.17 5.90
CA ARG A 454 -5.72 -23.39 6.28
C ARG A 454 -5.97 -23.16 7.78
N GLU A 455 -5.07 -23.62 8.63
CA GLU A 455 -5.14 -23.41 10.08
C GLU A 455 -5.04 -21.93 10.44
N LEU A 456 -4.12 -21.20 9.81
CA LEU A 456 -3.91 -19.78 10.07
C LEU A 456 -5.11 -18.92 9.65
N TYR A 457 -5.64 -19.14 8.45
CA TYR A 457 -6.81 -18.39 7.98
C TYR A 457 -8.11 -18.80 8.65
N GLY A 458 -8.20 -20.02 9.20
CA GLY A 458 -9.37 -20.54 9.88
C GLY A 458 -10.60 -20.77 8.98
N LYS A 459 -10.45 -20.69 7.67
CA LYS A 459 -11.54 -20.78 6.68
C LYS A 459 -11.09 -21.49 5.39
N PRO A 460 -12.03 -22.20 4.65
CA PRO A 460 -11.68 -23.00 3.47
C PRO A 460 -11.34 -22.17 2.24
N ARG A 461 -11.84 -20.95 2.17
CA ARG A 461 -11.68 -20.06 1.04
C ARG A 461 -11.26 -18.69 1.52
N ILE A 462 -10.37 -18.07 0.78
CA ILE A 462 -9.83 -16.73 1.01
C ILE A 462 -9.90 -15.94 -0.30
N VAL A 463 -9.89 -14.63 -0.19
CA VAL A 463 -9.71 -13.71 -1.31
C VAL A 463 -8.44 -12.93 -1.05
N GLU A 464 -7.50 -12.98 -1.99
CA GLU A 464 -6.22 -12.26 -1.91
C GLU A 464 -5.91 -11.57 -3.22
N ARG A 465 -5.11 -10.51 -3.17
CA ARG A 465 -4.82 -9.68 -4.35
C ARG A 465 -3.60 -10.20 -5.11
N HIS A 466 -3.70 -10.19 -6.42
CA HIS A 466 -2.68 -10.66 -7.35
C HIS A 466 -2.11 -9.51 -8.18
N ARG A 467 -0.83 -9.66 -8.58
CA ARG A 467 -0.14 -8.79 -9.53
C ARG A 467 0.99 -9.57 -10.19
N HIS A 468 0.66 -10.43 -11.14
CA HIS A 468 1.67 -11.26 -11.85
C HIS A 468 1.17 -11.78 -13.19
N ARG A 469 2.10 -12.28 -14.03
CA ARG A 469 1.85 -12.88 -15.34
C ARG A 469 2.22 -14.35 -15.40
N TYR A 470 3.26 -14.74 -14.66
CA TYR A 470 3.81 -16.07 -14.66
C TYR A 470 3.23 -16.88 -13.52
N GLU A 471 3.03 -18.17 -13.79
CA GLU A 471 2.34 -19.09 -12.91
C GLU A 471 3.10 -20.41 -12.78
N PHE A 472 2.81 -21.17 -11.76
CA PHE A 472 3.25 -22.54 -11.59
C PHE A 472 2.79 -23.41 -12.77
N ASN A 473 3.71 -24.13 -13.41
CA ASN A 473 3.41 -25.02 -14.53
C ASN A 473 2.93 -26.38 -14.02
N ASN A 474 1.65 -26.67 -14.17
CA ASN A 474 1.03 -27.91 -13.70
C ASN A 474 1.60 -29.18 -14.31
N THR A 475 2.33 -29.12 -15.43
CA THR A 475 3.04 -30.28 -16.00
C THR A 475 4.04 -30.88 -15.01
N TYR A 476 4.60 -30.06 -14.12
CA TYR A 476 5.57 -30.47 -13.10
C TYR A 476 4.95 -30.80 -11.74
N LEU A 477 3.63 -30.66 -11.59
CA LEU A 477 2.93 -30.84 -10.33
C LEU A 477 3.25 -32.20 -9.67
N ASP A 478 3.06 -33.28 -10.40
CA ASP A 478 3.22 -34.63 -9.87
C ASP A 478 4.65 -34.93 -9.41
N VAL A 479 5.66 -34.46 -10.14
CA VAL A 479 7.07 -34.69 -9.78
C VAL A 479 7.44 -33.90 -8.53
N LEU A 480 6.97 -32.65 -8.40
CA LEU A 480 7.24 -31.80 -7.25
C LEU A 480 6.51 -32.31 -6.00
N GLN A 481 5.26 -32.74 -6.13
CA GLN A 481 4.51 -33.31 -4.99
C GLN A 481 5.12 -34.64 -4.50
N LYS A 482 5.56 -35.52 -5.42
CA LYS A 482 6.27 -36.76 -5.05
C LYS A 482 7.58 -36.49 -4.33
N ALA A 483 8.24 -35.36 -4.63
CA ALA A 483 9.45 -34.92 -3.96
C ALA A 483 9.20 -34.27 -2.58
N GLY A 484 7.94 -33.99 -2.22
CA GLY A 484 7.55 -33.46 -0.90
C GLY A 484 7.09 -32.00 -0.88
N LEU A 485 6.92 -31.33 -2.04
CA LEU A 485 6.29 -30.02 -2.09
C LEU A 485 4.76 -30.16 -2.01
N ALA A 486 4.13 -29.62 -1.00
CA ALA A 486 2.67 -29.63 -0.87
C ALA A 486 2.03 -28.42 -1.56
N VAL A 487 1.12 -28.66 -2.49
CA VAL A 487 0.23 -27.62 -3.05
C VAL A 487 -1.00 -27.54 -2.16
N VAL A 488 -1.14 -26.46 -1.42
CA VAL A 488 -2.15 -26.29 -0.37
C VAL A 488 -3.16 -25.18 -0.65
N GLY A 489 -2.89 -24.33 -1.64
CA GLY A 489 -3.83 -23.33 -2.14
C GLY A 489 -4.01 -23.46 -3.65
N ARG A 490 -5.26 -23.38 -4.12
CA ARG A 490 -5.60 -23.42 -5.55
C ARG A 490 -6.71 -22.42 -5.87
N SER A 491 -6.74 -21.96 -7.13
CA SER A 491 -7.90 -21.25 -7.68
C SER A 491 -9.18 -22.09 -7.54
N VAL A 492 -10.34 -21.44 -7.58
CA VAL A 492 -11.65 -22.12 -7.39
C VAL A 492 -11.89 -23.23 -8.40
N ASP A 493 -11.45 -23.06 -9.63
CA ASP A 493 -11.51 -24.07 -10.69
C ASP A 493 -10.44 -25.18 -10.56
N GLY A 494 -9.53 -25.05 -9.57
CA GLY A 494 -8.45 -25.98 -9.29
C GLY A 494 -7.29 -25.94 -10.28
N THR A 495 -7.29 -25.00 -11.25
CA THR A 495 -6.32 -24.98 -12.33
C THR A 495 -5.00 -24.30 -11.96
N LEU A 496 -5.02 -23.33 -11.04
CA LEU A 496 -3.86 -22.55 -10.65
C LEU A 496 -3.37 -22.90 -9.25
N VAL A 497 -2.06 -22.91 -9.08
CA VAL A 497 -1.42 -23.10 -7.77
C VAL A 497 -1.19 -21.75 -7.11
N GLU A 498 -1.80 -21.55 -5.94
CA GLU A 498 -1.79 -20.29 -5.22
C GLU A 498 -0.87 -20.30 -3.99
N ILE A 499 -0.74 -21.46 -3.32
CA ILE A 499 0.11 -21.62 -2.13
C ILE A 499 0.81 -22.96 -2.18
N VAL A 500 2.10 -22.95 -1.87
CA VAL A 500 2.90 -24.15 -1.64
C VAL A 500 3.50 -24.14 -0.23
N GLU A 501 3.64 -25.34 0.35
CA GLU A 501 4.27 -25.57 1.65
C GLU A 501 5.26 -26.73 1.57
N ILE A 502 6.30 -26.72 2.44
CA ILE A 502 7.10 -27.89 2.76
C ILE A 502 6.67 -28.39 4.13
N PRO A 503 5.88 -29.48 4.22
CA PRO A 503 5.26 -29.93 5.49
C PRO A 503 6.27 -30.26 6.59
N ASP A 504 7.39 -30.88 6.22
CA ASP A 504 8.44 -31.31 7.16
C ASP A 504 9.34 -30.14 7.65
N HIS A 505 9.22 -28.97 7.03
CA HIS A 505 9.93 -27.78 7.46
C HIS A 505 9.16 -27.07 8.61
N PRO A 506 9.84 -26.54 9.64
CA PRO A 506 9.15 -25.82 10.74
C PRO A 506 8.19 -24.74 10.26
N TRP A 507 8.60 -23.96 9.26
CA TRP A 507 7.78 -22.98 8.57
C TRP A 507 8.35 -22.71 7.17
N PHE A 508 7.70 -23.22 6.14
CA PHE A 508 8.01 -22.89 4.76
C PHE A 508 6.70 -22.75 4.00
N VAL A 509 6.32 -21.50 3.75
CA VAL A 509 5.08 -21.13 3.06
C VAL A 509 5.41 -20.16 1.95
N ALA A 510 4.85 -20.38 0.78
CA ALA A 510 4.98 -19.43 -0.31
C ALA A 510 3.67 -19.30 -1.08
N CYS A 511 3.28 -18.06 -1.42
CA CYS A 511 2.03 -17.72 -2.08
C CYS A 511 2.25 -16.91 -3.35
N GLN A 512 1.36 -17.10 -4.35
CA GLN A 512 1.41 -16.38 -5.62
C GLN A 512 0.81 -14.97 -5.51
N PHE A 513 -0.11 -14.76 -4.60
CA PHE A 513 -0.75 -13.49 -4.31
C PHE A 513 0.10 -12.61 -3.38
N HIS A 514 -0.39 -11.40 -3.13
CA HIS A 514 0.26 -10.36 -2.32
C HIS A 514 -0.52 -10.11 -1.01
N PRO A 515 -0.28 -10.88 0.05
CA PRO A 515 -1.01 -10.76 1.33
C PRO A 515 -0.71 -9.44 2.06
N GLU A 516 0.38 -8.75 1.68
CA GLU A 516 0.74 -7.45 2.23
C GLU A 516 -0.29 -6.36 1.94
N PHE A 517 -1.03 -6.46 0.83
CA PHE A 517 -2.03 -5.46 0.44
C PHE A 517 -3.30 -5.50 1.30
N THR A 518 -3.56 -6.59 2.01
CA THR A 518 -4.72 -6.74 2.88
C THR A 518 -4.38 -6.67 4.37
N SER A 519 -3.11 -6.45 4.72
CA SER A 519 -2.65 -6.32 6.10
C SER A 519 -2.94 -4.94 6.68
N THR A 520 -3.54 -4.89 7.87
CA THR A 520 -3.81 -3.65 8.60
C THR A 520 -3.26 -3.68 10.03
N PRO A 521 -2.99 -2.54 10.69
CA PRO A 521 -2.48 -2.53 12.06
C PRO A 521 -3.51 -3.05 13.06
N ARG A 522 -4.80 -2.84 12.81
CA ARG A 522 -5.90 -3.22 13.72
C ARG A 522 -6.25 -4.71 13.64
N ASP A 523 -6.15 -5.32 12.47
CA ASP A 523 -6.58 -6.70 12.25
C ASP A 523 -5.43 -7.67 11.92
N GLY A 524 -4.24 -7.16 11.54
CA GLY A 524 -3.10 -7.96 11.13
C GLY A 524 -3.34 -8.70 9.80
N HIS A 525 -2.54 -9.75 9.57
CA HIS A 525 -2.76 -10.71 8.48
C HIS A 525 -2.28 -12.11 8.89
N PRO A 526 -3.07 -13.19 8.66
CA PRO A 526 -2.78 -14.52 9.18
C PRO A 526 -1.39 -15.07 8.80
N LEU A 527 -1.00 -14.96 7.52
CA LEU A 527 0.30 -15.47 7.06
C LEU A 527 1.48 -14.73 7.72
N PHE A 528 1.42 -13.41 7.83
CA PHE A 528 2.49 -12.66 8.48
C PHE A 528 2.55 -12.93 9.99
N SER A 529 1.41 -13.02 10.67
CA SER A 529 1.35 -13.35 12.10
C SER A 529 1.93 -14.74 12.38
N GLY A 530 1.58 -15.74 11.55
CA GLY A 530 2.16 -17.08 11.61
C GLY A 530 3.66 -17.09 11.35
N PHE A 531 4.11 -16.35 10.34
CA PHE A 531 5.53 -16.23 9.99
C PHE A 531 6.36 -15.63 11.14
N ILE A 532 5.91 -14.54 11.77
CA ILE A 532 6.61 -13.93 12.92
C ILE A 532 6.55 -14.83 14.14
N THR A 533 5.46 -15.57 14.36
CA THR A 533 5.39 -16.58 15.43
C THR A 533 6.41 -17.69 15.22
N ALA A 534 6.59 -18.17 14.00
CA ALA A 534 7.62 -19.15 13.64
C ALA A 534 9.03 -18.59 13.81
N ALA A 535 9.29 -17.35 13.36
CA ALA A 535 10.56 -16.65 13.57
C ALA A 535 10.94 -16.57 15.06
N ARG A 536 9.97 -16.21 15.90
CA ARG A 536 10.15 -16.14 17.35
C ARG A 536 10.50 -17.51 17.97
N SER A 537 9.88 -18.56 17.49
CA SER A 537 10.17 -19.94 17.94
C SER A 537 11.58 -20.38 17.52
N TYR A 538 11.97 -20.04 16.29
CA TYR A 538 13.32 -20.30 15.77
C TYR A 538 14.38 -19.55 16.56
N ALA A 539 14.19 -18.25 16.83
CA ALA A 539 15.11 -17.42 17.63
C ALA A 539 15.36 -18.01 19.04
N LYS A 540 14.30 -18.50 19.71
CA LYS A 540 14.43 -19.17 21.01
C LYS A 540 15.27 -20.44 20.92
N THR A 541 15.06 -21.27 19.91
CA THR A 541 15.81 -22.52 19.70
C THR A 541 17.28 -22.24 19.38
N LYS A 542 17.56 -21.24 18.54
CA LYS A 542 18.92 -20.78 18.19
C LYS A 542 19.68 -20.30 19.44
N SER A 543 19.04 -19.49 20.28
CA SER A 543 19.60 -18.96 21.51
C SER A 543 19.89 -20.09 22.54
N ALA A 544 19.05 -21.12 22.61
CA ALA A 544 19.26 -22.26 23.50
C ALA A 544 20.48 -23.10 23.06
N LYS A 545 20.64 -23.36 21.76
CA LYS A 545 21.81 -24.07 21.19
C LYS A 545 23.12 -23.34 21.46
N THR A 546 23.14 -22.01 21.34
CA THR A 546 24.32 -21.18 21.59
C THR A 546 24.73 -21.19 23.05
N LYS A 547 23.79 -21.31 24.01
CA LYS A 547 24.03 -21.40 25.44
C LYS A 547 24.48 -22.79 25.89
N SER A 548 24.07 -23.86 25.22
CA SER A 548 24.43 -25.24 25.53
C SER A 548 25.77 -25.69 24.90
N GLY A 549 26.30 -24.93 23.95
CA GLY A 549 27.58 -25.17 23.29
C GLY A 549 28.75 -24.39 23.89
N LYS A 550 28.51 -23.62 24.95
CA LYS A 550 29.49 -23.02 25.84
C LYS A 550 29.53 -23.77 27.17
#